data_9ea774e1def88f580ec228d5fd213a26
#
_entry.id   9ea774e1def88f580ec228d5fd213a26
#
_cell.length_a   1.000
_cell.length_b   1.000
_cell.length_c   1.000
_cell.angle_alpha   90.00
_cell.angle_beta   90.00
_cell.angle_gamma   90.00
#
_symmetry.space_group_name_H-M   'P 1'
#
loop_
_entity.id
_entity.type
_entity.pdbx_description
1 polymer ?
#
loop_
_entity_poly.entity_id
_entity_poly.type
_entity_poly.pdbx_seq_one_letter_code
_entity_poly.pdbx_strand_id
1 'polypeptide(L)'
;MMIGALHITRGVQTLIDDNKIQYEEIWELVHRHASMDYGDVEDDSVELNNSNINHNYGTILSSYQLHNIKIWICTTLTEEVQDIYTIVMLPEEY
;
A
#
# COMPACT_ATOMS: atom_id res chain seq x y z
N MET A 1 -3.87 6.15 9.62
CA MET A 1 -2.57 5.47 9.73
C MET A 1 -1.48 6.35 9.13
N MET A 2 -0.32 6.37 9.75
CA MET A 2 0.82 7.11 9.23
C MET A 2 1.53 6.27 8.16
N ILE A 3 1.79 6.84 6.99
CA ILE A 3 2.42 6.09 5.89
C ILE A 3 3.92 6.38 5.73
N GLY A 4 4.42 7.43 6.36
CA GLY A 4 5.83 7.79 6.27
C GLY A 4 6.26 8.13 4.84
N ALA A 5 7.51 7.83 4.51
CA ALA A 5 8.02 8.03 3.16
C ALA A 5 7.34 7.09 2.17
N LEU A 6 6.90 7.62 1.03
CA LEU A 6 6.20 6.85 0.00
C LEU A 6 7.16 6.52 -1.14
N HIS A 7 7.22 5.25 -1.50
CA HIS A 7 8.04 4.75 -2.59
C HIS A 7 7.14 4.05 -3.62
N ILE A 8 7.50 4.18 -4.88
CA ILE A 8 6.82 3.51 -5.99
C ILE A 8 7.86 2.64 -6.67
N THR A 9 7.55 1.36 -6.88
CA THR A 9 8.47 0.44 -7.52
C THR A 9 8.64 0.74 -9.01
N ARG A 10 9.69 0.16 -9.61
CA ARG A 10 9.93 0.32 -11.04
C ARG A 10 8.76 -0.20 -11.88
N GLY A 11 8.17 -1.34 -11.49
CA GLY A 11 7.04 -1.91 -12.23
C GLY A 11 5.85 -0.96 -12.26
N VAL A 12 5.51 -0.35 -11.12
CA VAL A 12 4.42 0.63 -11.05
C VAL A 12 4.78 1.88 -11.85
N GLN A 13 6.03 2.36 -11.72
CA GLN A 13 6.46 3.55 -12.46
C GLN A 13 6.39 3.33 -13.97
N THR A 14 6.76 2.15 -14.44
CA THR A 14 6.68 1.80 -15.86
C THR A 14 5.23 1.87 -16.36
N LEU A 15 4.28 1.38 -15.57
CA LEU A 15 2.86 1.46 -15.92
C LEU A 15 2.38 2.91 -16.02
N ILE A 16 2.86 3.77 -15.14
CA ILE A 16 2.54 5.20 -15.19
C ILE A 16 3.14 5.82 -16.46
N ASP A 17 4.40 5.53 -16.73
CA ASP A 17 5.12 6.07 -17.89
C ASP A 17 4.47 5.63 -19.22
N ASP A 18 3.92 4.41 -19.24
CA ASP A 18 3.23 3.86 -20.41
C ASP A 18 1.75 4.29 -20.50
N ASN A 19 1.31 5.16 -19.61
CA ASN A 19 -0.07 5.65 -19.55
C ASN A 19 -1.12 4.56 -19.31
N LYS A 20 -0.73 3.45 -18.71
CA LYS A 20 -1.66 2.37 -18.37
C LYS A 20 -2.40 2.66 -17.08
N ILE A 21 -1.80 3.40 -16.17
CA ILE A 21 -2.41 3.93 -14.95
C ILE A 21 -1.97 5.38 -14.78
N GLN A 22 -2.74 6.14 -14.02
CA GLN A 22 -2.44 7.54 -13.75
C GLN A 22 -1.90 7.71 -12.34
N TYR A 23 -1.02 8.68 -12.15
CA TYR A 23 -0.46 8.98 -10.84
C TYR A 23 -1.55 9.30 -9.82
N GLU A 24 -2.58 10.03 -10.26
CA GLU A 24 -3.71 10.39 -9.42
C GLU A 24 -4.48 9.17 -8.91
N GLU A 25 -4.57 8.12 -9.72
CA GLU A 25 -5.21 6.88 -9.32
C GLU A 25 -4.43 6.19 -8.20
N ILE A 26 -3.10 6.22 -8.28
CA ILE A 26 -2.24 5.69 -7.21
C ILE A 26 -2.46 6.46 -5.92
N TRP A 27 -2.54 7.80 -5.99
CA TRP A 27 -2.79 8.63 -4.80
C TRP A 27 -4.12 8.29 -4.14
N GLU A 28 -5.17 8.02 -4.92
CA GLU A 28 -6.46 7.60 -4.37
C GLU A 28 -6.32 6.29 -3.60
N LEU A 29 -5.56 5.34 -4.13
CA LEU A 29 -5.33 4.07 -3.44
C LEU A 29 -4.52 4.28 -2.14
N VAL A 30 -3.54 5.15 -2.17
CA VAL A 30 -2.75 5.49 -0.97
C VAL A 30 -3.66 6.08 0.11
N HIS A 31 -4.60 6.96 -0.27
CA HIS A 31 -5.57 7.53 0.67
C HIS A 31 -6.47 6.45 1.26
N ARG A 32 -6.94 5.51 0.45
CA ARG A 32 -7.75 4.40 0.93
C ARG A 32 -6.97 3.55 1.93
N HIS A 33 -5.74 3.22 1.60
CA HIS A 33 -4.84 2.46 2.46
C HIS A 33 -4.63 3.16 3.81
N ALA A 34 -4.32 4.47 3.77
CA ALA A 34 -4.12 5.26 4.98
C ALA A 34 -5.39 5.34 5.85
N SER A 35 -6.56 5.22 5.24
CA SER A 35 -7.86 5.24 5.93
C SER A 35 -8.32 3.85 6.36
N MET A 36 -7.46 2.85 6.26
CA MET A 36 -7.75 1.46 6.66
C MET A 36 -8.79 0.78 5.77
N ASP A 37 -8.91 1.23 4.52
CA ASP A 37 -9.65 0.52 3.47
C ASP A 37 -8.65 -0.30 2.68
N TYR A 38 -8.51 -1.57 3.02
CA TYR A 38 -7.46 -2.42 2.50
C TYR A 38 -7.79 -3.08 1.16
N GLY A 39 -8.93 -2.73 0.57
CA GLY A 39 -9.32 -3.28 -0.73
C GLY A 39 -9.71 -4.75 -0.65
N ASP A 40 -9.07 -5.56 -1.49
CA ASP A 40 -9.45 -6.95 -1.74
C ASP A 40 -8.79 -7.96 -0.80
N VAL A 41 -8.20 -7.53 0.31
CA VAL A 41 -7.60 -8.47 1.26
C VAL A 41 -8.67 -9.26 1.99
N GLU A 42 -8.33 -10.47 2.43
CA GLU A 42 -9.24 -11.33 3.18
C GLU A 42 -9.44 -10.84 4.61
N ASP A 43 -10.50 -11.31 5.27
CA ASP A 43 -10.86 -10.89 6.62
C ASP A 43 -9.72 -11.11 7.62
N ASP A 44 -9.01 -12.22 7.51
CA ASP A 44 -7.87 -12.50 8.38
C ASP A 44 -6.78 -11.44 8.25
N SER A 45 -6.56 -10.97 7.01
CA SER A 45 -5.59 -9.91 6.74
C SER A 45 -6.06 -8.57 7.30
N VAL A 46 -7.37 -8.29 7.22
CA VAL A 46 -7.94 -7.09 7.85
C VAL A 46 -7.69 -7.09 9.35
N GLU A 47 -7.94 -8.20 10.01
CA GLU A 47 -7.72 -8.32 11.46
C GLU A 47 -6.25 -8.15 11.81
N LEU A 48 -5.36 -8.76 11.05
CA LEU A 48 -3.91 -8.64 11.26
C LEU A 48 -3.44 -7.20 11.06
N ASN A 49 -3.90 -6.54 9.99
CA ASN A 49 -3.58 -5.15 9.71
C ASN A 49 -4.01 -4.26 10.89
N ASN A 50 -5.25 -4.43 11.35
CA ASN A 50 -5.78 -3.63 12.45
C ASN A 50 -5.00 -3.87 13.75
N SER A 51 -4.63 -5.11 14.01
CA SER A 51 -3.82 -5.46 15.18
C SER A 51 -2.45 -4.79 15.10
N ASN A 52 -1.81 -4.84 13.93
CA ASN A 52 -0.49 -4.23 13.72
C ASN A 52 -0.55 -2.71 13.89
N ILE A 53 -1.61 -2.07 13.41
CA ILE A 53 -1.80 -0.62 13.61
C ILE A 53 -1.91 -0.30 15.09
N ASN A 54 -2.69 -1.09 15.86
CA ASN A 54 -2.87 -0.87 17.29
C ASN A 54 -1.56 -1.00 18.06
N HIS A 55 -0.66 -1.85 17.59
CA HIS A 55 0.64 -2.08 18.23
C HIS A 55 1.76 -1.21 17.66
N ASN A 56 1.48 -0.42 16.63
CA ASN A 56 2.48 0.39 15.92
C ASN A 56 3.69 -0.42 15.45
N TYR A 57 3.44 -1.64 14.98
CA TYR A 57 4.51 -2.54 14.58
C TYR A 57 4.01 -3.54 13.56
N GLY A 58 4.88 -3.88 12.60
CA GLY A 58 4.57 -4.89 11.60
C GLY A 58 4.24 -4.28 10.25
N THR A 59 3.67 -5.09 9.40
CA THR A 59 3.37 -4.74 8.01
C THR A 59 1.87 -4.64 7.81
N ILE A 60 1.44 -3.58 7.14
CA ILE A 60 0.05 -3.37 6.73
C ILE A 60 -0.01 -3.53 5.22
N LEU A 61 -0.81 -4.48 4.75
CA LEU A 61 -0.91 -4.78 3.32
C LEU A 61 -2.32 -4.53 2.81
N SER A 62 -2.42 -3.75 1.74
CA SER A 62 -3.66 -3.55 0.98
C SER A 62 -3.49 -4.09 -0.43
N SER A 63 -4.60 -4.54 -1.04
CA SER A 63 -4.63 -5.06 -2.39
C SER A 63 -5.80 -4.41 -3.14
N TYR A 64 -5.51 -3.78 -4.26
CA TYR A 64 -6.51 -3.09 -5.08
C TYR A 64 -6.40 -3.51 -6.53
N GLN A 65 -7.42 -3.15 -7.32
CA GLN A 65 -7.37 -3.31 -8.77
C GLN A 65 -7.56 -1.96 -9.45
N LEU A 66 -6.67 -1.67 -10.42
CA LEU A 66 -6.78 -0.53 -11.33
C LEU A 66 -6.71 -1.09 -12.74
N HIS A 67 -7.81 -0.90 -13.52
CA HIS A 67 -7.84 -1.33 -14.94
C HIS A 67 -7.37 -2.78 -15.11
N ASN A 68 -7.84 -3.69 -14.24
CA ASN A 68 -7.49 -5.10 -14.21
C ASN A 68 -6.02 -5.39 -13.83
N ILE A 69 -5.32 -4.38 -13.33
CA ILE A 69 -3.96 -4.54 -12.81
C ILE A 69 -4.04 -4.55 -11.29
N LYS A 70 -3.47 -5.58 -10.67
CA LYS A 70 -3.44 -5.67 -9.21
C LYS A 70 -2.31 -4.81 -8.67
N ILE A 71 -2.64 -3.94 -7.72
CA ILE A 71 -1.68 -3.05 -7.06
C ILE A 71 -1.67 -3.36 -5.57
N TRP A 72 -0.50 -3.58 -5.01
CA TRP A 72 -0.33 -3.76 -3.57
C TRP A 72 0.27 -2.50 -2.97
N ILE A 73 -0.21 -2.15 -1.78
CA ILE A 73 0.37 -1.06 -0.99
C ILE A 73 0.73 -1.64 0.37
N CYS A 74 1.98 -1.47 0.75
CA CYS A 74 2.55 -2.10 1.94
C CYS A 74 3.23 -1.04 2.80
N THR A 75 2.78 -0.88 4.05
CA THR A 75 3.41 0.02 5.02
C THR A 75 4.12 -0.80 6.07
N THR A 76 5.38 -0.47 6.33
CA THR A 76 6.13 -1.05 7.44
C THR A 76 6.09 -0.09 8.60
N LEU A 77 5.46 -0.52 9.69
CA LEU A 77 5.36 0.25 10.92
C LEU A 77 6.51 -0.11 11.85
N THR A 78 7.07 0.90 12.48
CA THR A 78 8.14 0.73 13.47
C THR A 78 7.87 1.67 14.64
N GLU A 79 8.54 1.42 15.77
CA GLU A 79 8.46 2.31 16.94
C GLU A 79 9.04 3.68 16.62
N GLU A 80 10.01 3.74 15.71
CA GLU A 80 10.63 4.99 15.30
C GLU A 80 9.86 5.56 14.11
N VAL A 81 9.07 6.60 14.36
CA VAL A 81 8.17 7.20 13.36
C VAL A 81 8.90 7.56 12.07
N GLN A 82 10.14 8.07 12.18
CA GLN A 82 10.92 8.46 11.01
C GLN A 82 11.33 7.27 10.12
N ASP A 83 11.23 6.05 10.62
CA ASP A 83 11.58 4.84 9.88
C ASP A 83 10.38 4.16 9.23
N ILE A 84 9.17 4.69 9.43
CA ILE A 84 7.97 4.18 8.78
C ILE A 84 8.03 4.53 7.30
N TYR A 85 7.71 3.56 6.45
CA TYR A 85 7.67 3.79 5.01
C TYR A 85 6.57 2.95 4.35
N THR A 86 6.16 3.39 3.17
CA THR A 86 5.11 2.72 2.38
C THR A 86 5.61 2.52 0.96
N ILE A 87 5.36 1.34 0.41
CA ILE A 87 5.74 1.00 -0.97
C ILE A 87 4.47 0.64 -1.74
N VAL A 88 4.31 1.26 -2.91
CA VAL A 88 3.32 0.86 -3.91
C VAL A 88 4.01 -0.06 -4.90
N MET A 89 3.48 -1.26 -5.09
CA MET A 89 4.17 -2.29 -5.86
C MET A 89 3.19 -3.19 -6.62
N LEU A 90 3.72 -3.94 -7.57
CA LEU A 90 3.01 -5.06 -8.16
C LEU A 90 3.22 -6.30 -7.27
N PRO A 91 2.25 -7.24 -7.21
CA PRO A 91 2.40 -8.44 -6.37
C PRO A 91 3.69 -9.22 -6.62
N GLU A 92 4.13 -9.31 -7.86
CA GLU A 92 5.36 -10.03 -8.23
C GLU A 92 6.64 -9.34 -7.75
N GLU A 93 6.53 -8.09 -7.31
CA GLU A 93 7.67 -7.35 -6.78
C GLU A 93 7.83 -7.47 -5.27
N TYR A 94 6.88 -8.16 -4.65
CA TYR A 94 6.88 -8.34 -3.18
C TYR A 94 8.08 -9.14 -2.69
#